data_bb83accc184fd57411f23e7302d37293
#
_entry.id   bb83accc184fd57411f23e7302d37293
#
_cell.length_a   1.000
_cell.length_b   1.000
_cell.length_c   1.000
_cell.angle_alpha   90.00
_cell.angle_beta   90.00
_cell.angle_gamma   90.00
#
_symmetry.space_group_name_H-M   'P 1'
#
loop_
_entity.id
_entity.type
_entity.pdbx_description
1 polymer ?
#
loop_
_entity_poly.entity_id
_entity_poly.type
_entity_poly.pdbx_seq_one_letter_code
_entity_poly.pdbx_strand_id
1 'polypeptide(L)'
;MEICSNGMRENVGPGPVRSPARTLVSRPALLQWITPHELEALRDALARGCLPADFLGKLKRMKGGDLSHHFIEQNCRLFATLLAATEDGSFREASPAERERLLRVLAYVRKDDDAIPDYRPDGLADDQREMRAATVELRGLIQAFKAWRLRHQVPAMWLDH
;
A
#
# COMPACT_ATOMS: atom_id res chain seq x y z
N MET A 1 10.31 -62.81 22.93
CA MET A 1 9.30 -61.80 23.29
C MET A 1 9.61 -60.54 22.58
N GLU A 2 8.97 -60.36 21.51
CA GLU A 2 9.10 -59.15 20.75
C GLU A 2 8.23 -58.07 21.34
N ILE A 3 8.82 -57.09 21.94
CA ILE A 3 8.13 -55.87 22.22
C ILE A 3 8.27 -55.04 20.98
N CYS A 4 7.26 -54.95 20.23
CA CYS A 4 7.17 -53.94 19.21
C CYS A 4 7.23 -52.61 19.91
N SER A 5 8.40 -52.03 19.95
CA SER A 5 8.48 -50.65 20.24
C SER A 5 7.79 -49.95 19.06
N ASN A 6 6.57 -49.63 19.29
CA ASN A 6 5.90 -48.64 18.49
C ASN A 6 6.75 -47.39 18.62
N GLY A 7 7.55 -47.18 17.61
CA GLY A 7 8.11 -45.89 17.40
C GLY A 7 6.94 -44.95 17.36
N MET A 8 6.75 -44.24 18.43
CA MET A 8 5.89 -43.08 18.40
C MET A 8 6.43 -42.18 17.29
N ARG A 9 5.79 -42.26 16.18
CA ARG A 9 5.94 -41.22 15.21
C ARG A 9 5.36 -40.00 15.89
N GLU A 10 6.22 -39.27 16.45
CA GLU A 10 5.87 -37.90 16.77
C GLU A 10 5.36 -37.28 15.51
N ASN A 11 4.10 -37.20 15.41
CA ASN A 11 3.47 -36.40 14.43
C ASN A 11 3.78 -34.97 14.84
N VAL A 12 4.98 -34.57 14.49
CA VAL A 12 5.32 -33.17 14.52
C VAL A 12 4.42 -32.52 13.52
N GLY A 13 3.28 -32.10 13.99
CA GLY A 13 2.37 -31.32 13.18
C GLY A 13 3.15 -30.20 12.51
N PRO A 14 2.80 -29.86 11.29
CA PRO A 14 3.45 -28.73 10.63
C PRO A 14 3.39 -27.56 11.60
N GLY A 15 4.53 -26.95 11.83
CA GLY A 15 4.62 -25.76 12.65
C GLY A 15 3.59 -24.74 12.23
N PRO A 16 3.32 -23.72 13.04
CA PRO A 16 2.26 -22.78 12.79
C PRO A 16 2.33 -22.30 11.35
N VAL A 17 1.29 -22.58 10.63
CA VAL A 17 1.19 -22.15 9.24
C VAL A 17 1.24 -20.63 9.28
N ARG A 18 2.37 -20.11 8.95
CA ARG A 18 2.51 -18.68 8.70
C ARG A 18 1.50 -18.33 7.65
N SER A 19 0.90 -17.18 7.78
CA SER A 19 -0.12 -16.69 6.86
C SER A 19 0.41 -16.11 5.54
N PRO A 20 1.33 -16.74 4.78
CA PRO A 20 1.64 -16.27 3.43
C PRO A 20 0.41 -16.35 2.52
N ALA A 21 -0.56 -17.20 2.86
CA ALA A 21 -1.79 -17.33 2.11
C ALA A 21 -2.64 -16.05 2.10
N ARG A 22 -2.65 -15.27 3.16
CA ARG A 22 -3.38 -13.99 3.20
C ARG A 22 -2.77 -12.94 2.30
N THR A 23 -1.46 -12.86 2.26
CA THR A 23 -0.73 -11.91 1.42
C THR A 23 -0.85 -12.29 -0.06
N LEU A 24 -0.90 -13.57 -0.37
CA LEU A 24 -1.06 -14.07 -1.73
C LEU A 24 -2.48 -13.89 -2.27
N VAL A 25 -3.50 -13.88 -1.41
CA VAL A 25 -4.90 -13.72 -1.83
C VAL A 25 -5.22 -12.25 -2.13
N SER A 26 -4.70 -11.30 -1.37
CA SER A 26 -4.94 -9.88 -1.64
C SER A 26 -4.17 -9.37 -2.87
N ARG A 27 -2.98 -9.89 -3.15
CA ARG A 27 -2.18 -9.49 -4.32
C ARG A 27 -2.83 -9.80 -5.66
N PRO A 28 -3.35 -11.02 -5.91
CA PRO A 28 -4.08 -11.28 -7.15
C PRO A 28 -5.31 -10.41 -7.32
N ALA A 29 -6.02 -10.11 -6.24
CA ALA A 29 -7.19 -9.23 -6.28
C ALA A 29 -6.80 -7.82 -6.73
N LEU A 30 -5.71 -7.27 -6.21
CA LEU A 30 -5.18 -5.98 -6.65
C LEU A 30 -4.79 -6.00 -8.14
N LEU A 31 -4.16 -7.06 -8.60
CA LEU A 31 -3.73 -7.18 -9.99
C LEU A 31 -4.88 -7.22 -10.98
N GLN A 32 -6.05 -7.72 -10.57
CA GLN A 32 -7.24 -7.75 -11.43
C GLN A 32 -7.78 -6.36 -11.76
N TRP A 33 -7.56 -5.40 -10.85
CA TRP A 33 -8.15 -4.07 -10.94
C TRP A 33 -7.19 -3.01 -11.48
N ILE A 34 -5.91 -3.34 -11.61
CA ILE A 34 -4.87 -2.39 -11.99
C ILE A 34 -4.13 -2.88 -13.22
N THR A 35 -4.12 -2.09 -14.27
CA THR A 35 -3.38 -2.40 -15.49
C THR A 35 -1.94 -1.88 -15.39
N PRO A 36 -0.98 -2.50 -16.13
CA PRO A 36 0.39 -1.98 -16.19
C PRO A 36 0.46 -0.52 -16.68
N HIS A 37 -0.43 -0.14 -17.59
CA HIS A 37 -0.50 1.24 -18.09
C HIS A 37 -0.87 2.24 -16.99
N GLU A 38 -1.82 1.88 -16.13
CA GLU A 38 -2.20 2.72 -14.99
C GLU A 38 -1.05 2.91 -14.01
N LEU A 39 -0.28 1.84 -13.75
CA LEU A 39 0.89 1.91 -12.88
C LEU A 39 1.98 2.82 -13.47
N GLU A 40 2.24 2.70 -14.76
CA GLU A 40 3.23 3.49 -15.43
C GLU A 40 2.85 4.98 -15.47
N ALA A 41 1.60 5.28 -15.80
CA ALA A 41 1.08 6.65 -15.79
C ALA A 41 1.20 7.30 -14.40
N LEU A 42 0.92 6.55 -13.35
CA LEU A 42 1.06 7.04 -11.99
C LEU A 42 2.54 7.25 -11.62
N ARG A 43 3.41 6.32 -12.00
CA ARG A 43 4.86 6.45 -11.80
C ARG A 43 5.41 7.70 -12.48
N ASP A 44 5.03 7.94 -13.72
CA ASP A 44 5.45 9.10 -14.49
C ASP A 44 4.99 10.40 -13.84
N ALA A 45 3.77 10.45 -13.34
CA ALA A 45 3.26 11.61 -12.63
C ALA A 45 4.07 11.89 -11.36
N LEU A 46 4.34 10.85 -10.57
CA LEU A 46 5.14 10.97 -9.35
C LEU A 46 6.58 11.39 -9.63
N ALA A 47 7.17 10.91 -10.72
CA ALA A 47 8.51 11.33 -11.16
C ALA A 47 8.57 12.81 -11.49
N ARG A 48 7.45 13.39 -11.95
CA ARG A 48 7.33 14.83 -12.18
C ARG A 48 6.91 15.63 -10.94
N GLY A 49 6.77 14.97 -9.80
CA GLY A 49 6.37 15.59 -8.55
C GLY A 49 4.89 15.98 -8.48
N CYS A 50 4.02 15.25 -9.16
CA CYS A 50 2.59 15.54 -9.16
C CYS A 50 1.75 14.26 -9.07
N LEU A 51 0.47 14.42 -8.81
CA LEU A 51 -0.52 13.35 -8.92
C LEU A 51 -1.45 13.62 -10.10
N PRO A 52 -2.00 12.58 -10.73
CA PRO A 52 -3.05 12.77 -11.72
C PRO A 52 -4.21 13.60 -11.15
N ALA A 53 -4.80 14.46 -11.98
CA ALA A 53 -5.84 15.39 -11.53
C ALA A 53 -7.08 14.72 -10.94
N ASP A 54 -7.48 13.57 -11.50
CA ASP A 54 -8.59 12.77 -11.01
C ASP A 54 -8.30 12.21 -9.61
N PHE A 55 -7.07 11.75 -9.38
CA PHE A 55 -6.65 11.24 -8.08
C PHE A 55 -6.58 12.36 -7.03
N LEU A 56 -5.99 13.48 -7.40
CA LEU A 56 -5.93 14.64 -6.52
C LEU A 56 -7.32 15.14 -6.13
N GLY A 57 -8.25 15.16 -7.09
CA GLY A 57 -9.65 15.49 -6.84
C GLY A 57 -10.32 14.52 -5.87
N LYS A 58 -10.08 13.23 -6.01
CA LYS A 58 -10.57 12.21 -5.07
C LYS A 58 -10.04 12.45 -3.65
N LEU A 59 -8.75 12.70 -3.51
CA LEU A 59 -8.12 12.98 -2.21
C LEU A 59 -8.68 14.25 -1.56
N LYS A 60 -8.93 15.29 -2.34
CA LYS A 60 -9.54 16.53 -1.85
C LYS A 60 -10.95 16.30 -1.29
N ARG A 61 -11.74 15.46 -1.95
CA ARG A 61 -13.07 15.07 -1.45
C ARG A 61 -12.97 14.30 -0.13
N MET A 62 -12.00 13.41 -0.01
CA MET A 62 -11.77 12.64 1.22
C MET A 62 -11.35 13.49 2.41
N LYS A 63 -10.66 14.58 2.17
CA LYS A 63 -10.19 15.48 3.24
C LYS A 63 -11.32 16.03 4.10
N GLY A 64 -12.49 16.24 3.51
CA GLY A 64 -13.70 16.69 4.23
C GLY A 64 -14.56 15.56 4.77
N GLY A 65 -14.14 14.31 4.63
CA GLY A 65 -14.91 13.14 5.03
C GLY A 65 -14.72 12.74 6.49
N ASP A 66 -15.13 11.52 6.80
CA ASP A 66 -14.99 10.94 8.13
C ASP A 66 -13.52 10.49 8.40
N LEU A 67 -13.30 9.87 9.56
CA LEU A 67 -11.96 9.41 9.98
C LEU A 67 -11.38 8.38 9.02
N SER A 68 -12.21 7.53 8.42
CA SER A 68 -11.75 6.53 7.45
C SER A 68 -11.24 7.19 6.18
N HIS A 69 -11.95 8.18 5.67
CA HIS A 69 -11.54 8.97 4.51
C HIS A 69 -10.25 9.72 4.79
N HIS A 70 -10.17 10.33 5.95
CA HIS A 70 -8.97 11.06 6.38
C HIS A 70 -7.75 10.15 6.49
N PHE A 71 -7.92 8.94 7.02
CA PHE A 71 -6.87 7.93 7.09
C PHE A 71 -6.34 7.57 5.69
N ILE A 72 -7.22 7.31 4.74
CA ILE A 72 -6.84 6.98 3.35
C ILE A 72 -6.10 8.17 2.72
N GLU A 73 -6.66 9.35 2.83
CA GLU A 73 -6.09 10.57 2.24
C GLU A 73 -4.69 10.86 2.76
N GLN A 74 -4.49 10.83 4.08
CA GLN A 74 -3.18 11.09 4.67
C GLN A 74 -2.12 10.08 4.25
N ASN A 75 -2.49 8.80 4.21
CA ASN A 75 -1.55 7.76 3.81
C ASN A 75 -1.26 7.81 2.31
N CYS A 76 -2.21 8.16 1.46
CA CYS A 76 -1.95 8.38 0.04
C CYS A 76 -0.94 9.50 -0.17
N ARG A 77 -1.08 10.61 0.53
CA ARG A 77 -0.11 11.71 0.44
C ARG A 77 1.27 11.31 0.93
N LEU A 78 1.34 10.57 2.03
CA LEU A 78 2.59 10.05 2.56
C LEU A 78 3.27 9.13 1.55
N PHE A 79 2.54 8.18 1.00
CA PHE A 79 3.07 7.20 0.04
C PHE A 79 3.50 7.86 -1.27
N ALA A 80 2.73 8.81 -1.75
CA ALA A 80 3.08 9.57 -2.94
C ALA A 80 4.36 10.40 -2.73
N THR A 81 4.50 11.05 -1.57
CA THR A 81 5.70 11.79 -1.22
C THR A 81 6.92 10.87 -1.13
N LEU A 82 6.75 9.70 -0.52
CA LEU A 82 7.81 8.69 -0.41
C LEU A 82 8.25 8.21 -1.79
N LEU A 83 7.31 7.87 -2.66
CA LEU A 83 7.61 7.42 -4.03
C LEU A 83 8.30 8.50 -4.85
N ALA A 84 7.84 9.75 -4.76
CA ALA A 84 8.47 10.86 -5.45
C ALA A 84 9.92 11.08 -4.98
N ALA A 85 10.15 11.02 -3.68
CA ALA A 85 11.51 11.12 -3.13
C ALA A 85 12.41 9.96 -3.57
N THR A 86 11.80 8.79 -3.79
CA THR A 86 12.51 7.63 -4.31
C THR A 86 12.84 7.80 -5.79
N GLU A 87 11.92 8.31 -6.58
CA GLU A 87 12.10 8.54 -8.02
C GLU A 87 13.15 9.64 -8.31
N ASP A 88 13.21 10.68 -7.50
CA ASP A 88 14.22 11.72 -7.65
C ASP A 88 15.59 11.35 -7.04
N GLY A 89 15.68 10.21 -6.35
CA GLY A 89 16.89 9.70 -5.75
C GLY A 89 17.27 10.30 -4.41
N SER A 90 16.45 11.16 -3.84
CA SER A 90 16.72 11.80 -2.53
C SER A 90 16.53 10.84 -1.36
N PHE A 91 15.63 9.88 -1.48
CA PHE A 91 15.41 8.81 -0.52
C PHE A 91 15.69 7.45 -1.16
N ARG A 92 16.64 6.69 -0.61
CA ARG A 92 17.16 5.47 -1.26
C ARG A 92 16.93 4.18 -0.48
N GLU A 93 16.19 4.23 0.61
CA GLU A 93 16.00 3.06 1.48
C GLU A 93 14.87 2.14 1.02
N ALA A 94 14.08 2.54 0.04
CA ALA A 94 13.00 1.72 -0.48
C ALA A 94 13.51 0.68 -1.49
N SER A 95 13.22 -0.59 -1.25
CA SER A 95 13.50 -1.66 -2.20
C SER A 95 12.59 -1.59 -3.43
N PRO A 96 12.94 -2.22 -4.56
CA PRO A 96 12.06 -2.30 -5.72
C PRO A 96 10.69 -2.91 -5.40
N ALA A 97 10.65 -3.94 -4.56
CA ALA A 97 9.39 -4.58 -4.14
C ALA A 97 8.52 -3.65 -3.31
N GLU A 98 9.12 -2.89 -2.40
CA GLU A 98 8.41 -1.90 -1.57
C GLU A 98 7.86 -0.75 -2.42
N ARG A 99 8.64 -0.26 -3.38
CA ARG A 99 8.17 0.77 -4.33
C ARG A 99 6.99 0.27 -5.15
N GLU A 100 7.09 -0.94 -5.64
CA GLU A 100 5.98 -1.58 -6.39
C GLU A 100 4.72 -1.70 -5.53
N ARG A 101 4.88 -2.09 -4.27
CA ARG A 101 3.75 -2.22 -3.33
C ARG A 101 3.07 -0.88 -3.07
N LEU A 102 3.84 0.17 -2.84
CA LEU A 102 3.32 1.52 -2.66
C LEU A 102 2.57 2.00 -3.90
N LEU A 103 3.15 1.80 -5.07
CA LEU A 103 2.57 2.22 -6.33
C LEU A 103 1.22 1.52 -6.57
N ARG A 104 1.15 0.23 -6.29
CA ARG A 104 -0.07 -0.56 -6.46
C ARG A 104 -1.20 -0.12 -5.55
N VAL A 105 -0.92 0.15 -4.28
CA VAL A 105 -1.96 0.61 -3.37
C VAL A 105 -2.46 2.00 -3.75
N LEU A 106 -1.59 2.88 -4.20
CA LEU A 106 -2.01 4.20 -4.70
C LEU A 106 -2.87 4.08 -5.95
N ALA A 107 -2.48 3.23 -6.89
CA ALA A 107 -3.25 2.99 -8.10
C ALA A 107 -4.63 2.38 -7.79
N TYR A 108 -4.68 1.50 -6.80
CA TYR A 108 -5.95 0.91 -6.35
C TYR A 108 -6.89 1.97 -5.77
N VAL A 109 -6.39 2.81 -4.88
CA VAL A 109 -7.20 3.90 -4.28
C VAL A 109 -7.62 4.93 -5.33
N ARG A 110 -6.79 5.17 -6.34
CA ARG A 110 -7.13 6.09 -7.43
C ARG A 110 -8.37 5.66 -8.21
N LYS A 111 -8.59 4.36 -8.37
CA LYS A 111 -9.73 3.85 -9.14
C LYS A 111 -11.05 4.09 -8.42
N ASP A 112 -12.02 4.61 -9.15
CA ASP A 112 -13.39 4.76 -8.67
C ASP A 112 -14.23 3.49 -8.92
N ASP A 113 -13.78 2.65 -9.84
CA ASP A 113 -14.48 1.42 -10.29
C ASP A 113 -13.66 0.19 -9.89
N ASP A 114 -13.48 0.01 -8.59
CA ASP A 114 -12.81 -1.13 -7.98
C ASP A 114 -13.81 -2.14 -7.41
N ALA A 115 -13.39 -2.99 -6.44
CA ALA A 115 -14.23 -4.06 -5.90
C ALA A 115 -15.55 -3.55 -5.29
N ILE A 116 -15.53 -2.37 -4.67
CA ILE A 116 -16.72 -1.70 -4.15
C ILE A 116 -16.76 -0.28 -4.75
N PRO A 117 -17.73 0.03 -5.64
CA PRO A 117 -17.80 1.35 -6.25
C PRO A 117 -17.93 2.48 -5.21
N ASP A 118 -17.19 3.56 -5.40
CA ASP A 118 -17.10 4.65 -4.42
C ASP A 118 -18.41 5.38 -4.16
N TYR A 119 -19.37 5.30 -5.07
CA TYR A 119 -20.70 5.90 -4.89
C TYR A 119 -21.58 5.15 -3.90
N ARG A 120 -21.21 3.94 -3.50
CA ARG A 120 -21.94 3.16 -2.49
C ARG A 120 -21.60 3.65 -1.07
N PRO A 121 -22.48 3.45 -0.07
CA PRO A 121 -22.20 3.84 1.31
C PRO A 121 -20.92 3.21 1.89
N ASP A 122 -20.55 2.01 1.41
CA ASP A 122 -19.34 1.28 1.81
C ASP A 122 -18.20 1.37 0.78
N GLY A 123 -18.27 2.33 -0.14
CA GLY A 123 -17.42 2.41 -1.33
C GLY A 123 -15.93 2.54 -1.06
N LEU A 124 -15.54 3.06 0.11
CA LEU A 124 -14.13 3.19 0.48
C LEU A 124 -13.67 2.13 1.49
N ALA A 125 -14.51 1.13 1.79
CA ALA A 125 -14.15 0.08 2.74
C ALA A 125 -13.00 -0.81 2.24
N ASP A 126 -12.98 -1.11 0.96
CA ASP A 126 -11.91 -1.86 0.32
C ASP A 126 -10.62 -1.05 0.20
N ASP A 127 -10.71 0.23 -0.15
CA ASP A 127 -9.58 1.17 -0.15
C ASP A 127 -8.94 1.24 1.24
N GLN A 128 -9.74 1.37 2.26
CA GLN A 128 -9.27 1.42 3.65
C GLN A 128 -8.56 0.13 4.05
N ARG A 129 -9.11 -1.02 3.66
CA ARG A 129 -8.53 -2.34 3.94
C ARG A 129 -7.17 -2.49 3.29
N GLU A 130 -7.06 -2.14 2.02
CA GLU A 130 -5.81 -2.20 1.28
C GLU A 130 -4.77 -1.22 1.82
N MET A 131 -5.19 -0.03 2.17
CA MET A 131 -4.31 0.96 2.80
C MET A 131 -3.78 0.48 4.15
N ARG A 132 -4.63 -0.11 4.99
CA ARG A 132 -4.21 -0.68 6.27
C ARG A 132 -3.22 -1.82 6.09
N ALA A 133 -3.47 -2.71 5.15
CA ALA A 133 -2.56 -3.81 4.84
C ALA A 133 -1.19 -3.28 4.42
N ALA A 134 -1.15 -2.29 3.55
CA ALA A 134 0.10 -1.68 3.10
C ALA A 134 0.85 -0.98 4.25
N THR A 135 0.16 -0.27 5.13
CA THR A 135 0.81 0.40 6.28
C THR A 135 1.42 -0.60 7.25
N VAL A 136 0.82 -1.76 7.43
CA VAL A 136 1.38 -2.83 8.26
C VAL A 136 2.58 -3.48 7.59
N GLU A 137 2.45 -3.84 6.32
CA GLU A 137 3.54 -4.46 5.56
C GLU A 137 4.79 -3.58 5.46
N LEU A 138 4.59 -2.28 5.27
CA LEU A 138 5.65 -1.32 4.99
C LEU A 138 6.03 -0.46 6.21
N ARG A 139 5.68 -0.91 7.40
CA ARG A 139 5.91 -0.15 8.64
C ARG A 139 7.35 0.33 8.77
N GLY A 140 8.33 -0.54 8.56
CA GLY A 140 9.74 -0.19 8.66
C GLY A 140 10.15 0.90 7.69
N LEU A 141 9.73 0.78 6.43
CA LEU A 141 9.99 1.77 5.40
C LEU A 141 9.32 3.11 5.73
N ILE A 142 8.08 3.08 6.18
CA ILE A 142 7.33 4.29 6.56
C ILE A 142 8.04 5.02 7.70
N GLN A 143 8.48 4.30 8.71
CA GLN A 143 9.22 4.88 9.83
C GLN A 143 10.55 5.48 9.39
N ALA A 144 11.29 4.78 8.55
CA ALA A 144 12.55 5.27 8.00
C ALA A 144 12.33 6.55 7.18
N PHE A 145 11.30 6.58 6.37
CA PHE A 145 10.95 7.76 5.57
C PHE A 145 10.53 8.96 6.44
N LYS A 146 9.71 8.73 7.45
CA LYS A 146 9.32 9.79 8.39
C LYS A 146 10.53 10.40 9.11
N ALA A 147 11.45 9.56 9.57
CA ALA A 147 12.68 10.01 10.18
C ALA A 147 13.57 10.79 9.20
N TRP A 148 13.69 10.31 7.97
CA TRP A 148 14.43 10.99 6.92
C TRP A 148 13.84 12.37 6.62
N ARG A 149 12.52 12.47 6.52
CA ARG A 149 11.83 13.75 6.30
C ARG A 149 12.12 14.78 7.38
N LEU A 150 12.09 14.35 8.63
CA LEU A 150 12.41 15.22 9.77
C LEU A 150 13.83 15.74 9.69
N ARG A 151 14.80 14.88 9.39
CA ARG A 151 16.21 15.27 9.26
C ARG A 151 16.46 16.24 8.12
N HIS A 152 15.74 16.10 7.02
CA HIS A 152 15.92 16.89 5.80
C HIS A 152 14.91 18.02 5.65
N GLN A 153 14.02 18.19 6.62
CA GLN A 153 12.98 19.23 6.62
C GLN A 153 12.12 19.23 5.34
N VAL A 154 11.82 18.06 4.82
CA VAL A 154 11.03 17.90 3.59
C VAL A 154 9.56 18.14 3.89
N PRO A 155 8.90 19.09 3.23
CA PRO A 155 7.48 19.35 3.44
C PRO A 155 6.62 18.16 3.01
N ALA A 156 5.51 17.95 3.73
CA ALA A 156 4.59 16.86 3.47
C ALA A 156 3.62 17.13 2.31
N MET A 157 3.57 18.35 1.79
CA MET A 157 2.38 18.86 1.12
C MET A 157 2.63 19.42 -0.29
N TRP A 158 3.69 19.00 -0.96
CA TRP A 158 3.98 19.47 -2.31
C TRP A 158 2.98 18.96 -3.36
N LEU A 159 2.08 18.07 -2.97
CA LEU A 159 1.07 17.50 -3.87
C LEU A 159 -0.19 18.37 -4.01
N ASP A 160 -0.26 19.49 -3.35
CA ASP A 160 -1.44 20.36 -3.34
C ASP A 160 -1.46 21.40 -4.49
N HIS A 161 -0.63 21.26 -5.50
CA HIS A 161 -0.56 22.16 -6.64
C HIS A 161 -1.36 21.67 -7.83
#